data_567b413d1e4b1a568311ab6140a6748f
#
_entry.id   567b413d1e4b1a568311ab6140a6748f
#
_cell.length_a   1.000
_cell.length_b   1.000
_cell.length_c   1.000
_cell.angle_alpha   90.00
_cell.angle_beta   90.00
_cell.angle_gamma   90.00
#
_symmetry.space_group_name_H-M   'P 1'
#
loop_
_entity.id
_entity.type
_entity.pdbx_description
1 polymer ?
#
loop_
_entity_poly.entity_id
_entity_poly.type
_entity_poly.pdbx_seq_one_letter_code
_entity_poly.pdbx_strand_id
1 'polypeptide(L)'
;MKIYTRTGDKGETGLFDGTRVSKADPRVEAYGTVDETNALLGVAATSTTDAELRGILHDLQRDLFAVGAQLADPKWGVKPRKEKTRLTEGRVAELEALIDRAEAELPALKRFILPGGSQVGAVLHLARTVCRRAERRMVSLTATAAVAPLLITYINRLSDLLFVLARLASRRDGCEEIPW
;
A
#
# COMPACT_ATOMS: atom_id res chain seq x y z
N MET A 1 10.30 -25.43 10.05
CA MET A 1 10.63 -25.00 8.67
C MET A 1 11.71 -23.93 8.77
N LYS A 2 12.81 -24.01 7.99
CA LYS A 2 13.85 -22.94 7.99
C LYS A 2 13.36 -21.77 7.14
N ILE A 3 13.56 -20.55 7.58
CA ILE A 3 13.16 -19.33 6.86
C ILE A 3 14.05 -19.06 5.64
N TYR A 4 15.31 -19.43 5.68
CA TYR A 4 16.24 -19.26 4.57
C TYR A 4 16.36 -20.52 3.72
N THR A 5 16.44 -20.36 2.40
CA THR A 5 16.61 -21.46 1.43
C THR A 5 17.96 -21.45 0.74
N ARG A 6 18.73 -20.35 0.83
CA ARG A 6 20.00 -20.08 0.14
C ARG A 6 19.89 -20.04 -1.40
N THR A 7 18.70 -20.20 -1.96
CA THR A 7 18.49 -20.20 -3.42
C THR A 7 18.55 -18.81 -4.04
N GLY A 8 18.48 -17.75 -3.19
CA GLY A 8 18.51 -16.35 -3.62
C GLY A 8 19.87 -15.67 -3.54
N ASP A 9 20.95 -16.37 -3.09
CA ASP A 9 22.24 -15.77 -2.78
C ASP A 9 23.00 -15.25 -4.02
N LYS A 10 22.62 -15.74 -5.20
CA LYS A 10 23.18 -15.32 -6.50
C LYS A 10 22.40 -14.17 -7.17
N GLY A 11 21.54 -13.44 -6.43
CA GLY A 11 20.80 -12.30 -6.95
C GLY A 11 19.52 -12.66 -7.73
N GLU A 12 19.05 -13.90 -7.62
CA GLU A 12 17.80 -14.34 -8.23
C GLU A 12 16.71 -14.63 -7.18
N THR A 13 15.44 -14.56 -7.61
CA THR A 13 14.29 -14.94 -6.80
C THR A 13 13.28 -15.74 -7.62
N GLY A 14 12.38 -16.47 -6.96
CA GLY A 14 11.30 -17.20 -7.60
C GLY A 14 10.00 -16.40 -7.58
N LEU A 15 9.30 -16.37 -8.72
CA LEU A 15 7.93 -15.88 -8.81
C LEU A 15 6.93 -16.97 -8.40
N PHE A 16 5.65 -16.62 -8.24
CA PHE A 16 4.61 -17.57 -7.81
C PHE A 16 4.37 -18.73 -8.78
N ASP A 17 4.70 -18.58 -10.05
CA ASP A 17 4.61 -19.67 -11.05
C ASP A 17 5.86 -20.57 -11.08
N GLY A 18 6.85 -20.29 -10.25
CA GLY A 18 8.13 -21.00 -10.17
C GLY A 18 9.22 -20.45 -11.08
N THR A 19 8.92 -19.47 -11.93
CA THR A 19 9.92 -18.80 -12.80
C THR A 19 10.98 -18.11 -11.94
N ARG A 20 12.26 -18.29 -12.31
CA ARG A 20 13.39 -17.58 -11.68
C ARG A 20 13.66 -16.30 -12.45
N VAL A 21 13.81 -15.20 -11.70
CA VAL A 21 14.10 -13.88 -12.25
C VAL A 21 15.17 -13.18 -11.40
N SER A 22 15.83 -12.18 -11.96
CA SER A 22 16.73 -11.32 -11.20
C SER A 22 15.97 -10.60 -10.08
N LYS A 23 16.60 -10.39 -8.93
CA LYS A 23 16.06 -9.51 -7.89
C LYS A 23 15.92 -8.05 -8.35
N ALA A 24 16.60 -7.66 -9.44
CA ALA A 24 16.46 -6.36 -10.10
C ALA A 24 15.35 -6.33 -11.17
N ASP A 25 14.56 -7.40 -11.34
CA ASP A 25 13.45 -7.43 -12.27
C ASP A 25 12.40 -6.36 -11.90
N PRO A 26 11.84 -5.60 -12.87
CA PRO A 26 10.81 -4.59 -12.60
C PRO A 26 9.60 -5.12 -11.83
N ARG A 27 9.23 -6.39 -11.98
CA ARG A 27 8.16 -7.04 -11.23
C ARG A 27 8.52 -7.19 -9.76
N VAL A 28 9.77 -7.59 -9.47
CA VAL A 28 10.29 -7.72 -8.11
C VAL A 28 10.30 -6.35 -7.42
N GLU A 29 10.76 -5.32 -8.13
CA GLU A 29 10.76 -3.94 -7.66
C GLU A 29 9.34 -3.43 -7.36
N ALA A 30 8.36 -3.75 -8.21
CA ALA A 30 6.98 -3.32 -8.04
C ALA A 30 6.36 -3.94 -6.77
N TYR A 31 6.38 -5.28 -6.62
CA TYR A 31 5.80 -5.89 -5.42
C TYR A 31 6.63 -5.65 -4.16
N GLY A 32 7.95 -5.47 -4.28
CA GLY A 32 8.82 -5.10 -3.17
C GLY A 32 8.46 -3.71 -2.62
N THR A 33 8.16 -2.74 -3.49
CA THR A 33 7.72 -1.40 -3.05
C THR A 33 6.32 -1.44 -2.41
N VAL A 34 5.44 -2.33 -2.88
CA VAL A 34 4.15 -2.59 -2.20
C VAL A 34 4.37 -3.16 -0.80
N ASP A 35 5.33 -4.06 -0.63
CA ASP A 35 5.70 -4.64 0.68
C ASP A 35 6.29 -3.59 1.63
N GLU A 36 7.12 -2.66 1.12
CA GLU A 36 7.59 -1.51 1.91
C GLU A 36 6.42 -0.66 2.42
N THR A 37 5.43 -0.38 1.56
CA THR A 37 4.21 0.34 1.96
C THR A 37 3.48 -0.43 3.07
N ASN A 38 3.34 -1.73 2.92
CA ASN A 38 2.70 -2.60 3.91
C ASN A 38 3.42 -2.59 5.27
N ALA A 39 4.75 -2.63 5.26
CA ALA A 39 5.55 -2.54 6.48
C ALA A 39 5.36 -1.19 7.20
N LEU A 40 5.28 -0.09 6.45
CA LEU A 40 5.01 1.24 7.02
C LEU A 40 3.61 1.33 7.65
N LEU A 41 2.59 0.69 7.07
CA LEU A 41 1.27 0.58 7.71
C LEU A 41 1.35 -0.20 9.03
N GLY A 42 2.19 -1.23 9.11
CA GLY A 42 2.48 -1.95 10.35
C GLY A 42 3.09 -1.03 11.42
N VAL A 43 4.06 -0.19 11.04
CA VAL A 43 4.63 0.82 11.97
C VAL A 43 3.55 1.79 12.45
N ALA A 44 2.71 2.31 11.54
CA ALA A 44 1.61 3.21 11.91
C ALA A 44 0.62 2.52 12.86
N ALA A 45 0.24 1.26 12.58
CA ALA A 45 -0.69 0.50 13.41
C ALA A 45 -0.17 0.24 14.84
N THR A 46 1.14 0.07 15.01
CA THR A 46 1.75 -0.09 16.34
C THR A 46 1.93 1.23 17.08
N SER A 47 1.96 2.35 16.36
CA SER A 47 2.17 3.69 16.92
C SER A 47 0.86 4.38 17.33
N THR A 48 -0.30 3.85 16.93
CA THR A 48 -1.61 4.44 17.28
C THR A 48 -2.27 3.76 18.47
N THR A 49 -2.90 4.56 19.33
CA THR A 49 -3.82 4.07 20.39
C THR A 49 -5.26 3.98 19.90
N ASP A 50 -5.59 4.61 18.76
CA ASP A 50 -6.92 4.58 18.14
C ASP A 50 -7.21 3.19 17.56
N ALA A 51 -8.17 2.49 18.15
CA ALA A 51 -8.54 1.13 17.75
C ALA A 51 -9.22 1.07 16.36
N GLU A 52 -9.99 2.10 15.99
CA GLU A 52 -10.61 2.20 14.67
C GLU A 52 -9.55 2.35 13.59
N LEU A 53 -8.64 3.32 13.75
CA LEU A 53 -7.54 3.53 12.81
C LEU A 53 -6.67 2.27 12.69
N ARG A 54 -6.35 1.61 13.81
CA ARG A 54 -5.60 0.35 13.78
C ARG A 54 -6.30 -0.74 13.00
N GLY A 55 -7.62 -0.87 13.14
CA GLY A 55 -8.44 -1.82 12.37
C GLY A 55 -8.36 -1.55 10.87
N ILE A 56 -8.53 -0.29 10.46
CA ILE A 56 -8.40 0.15 9.06
C ILE A 56 -7.00 -0.21 8.51
N LEU A 57 -5.93 0.11 9.25
CA LEU A 57 -4.56 -0.17 8.80
C LEU A 57 -4.30 -1.67 8.61
N HIS A 58 -4.82 -2.53 9.49
CA HIS A 58 -4.71 -3.98 9.33
C HIS A 58 -5.48 -4.50 8.10
N ASP A 59 -6.65 -3.93 7.77
CA ASP A 59 -7.39 -4.30 6.57
C ASP A 59 -6.63 -3.88 5.31
N LEU A 60 -6.06 -2.67 5.28
CA LEU A 60 -5.20 -2.21 4.20
C LEU A 60 -3.95 -3.08 4.03
N GLN A 61 -3.36 -3.57 5.12
CA GLN A 61 -2.24 -4.52 5.05
C GLN A 61 -2.63 -5.84 4.38
N ARG A 62 -3.83 -6.37 4.66
CA ARG A 62 -4.35 -7.58 3.99
C ARG A 62 -4.54 -7.35 2.49
N ASP A 63 -5.06 -6.19 2.10
CA ASP A 63 -5.20 -5.82 0.70
C ASP A 63 -3.84 -5.70 -0.01
N LEU A 64 -2.84 -5.09 0.63
CA LEU A 64 -1.48 -4.98 0.07
C LEU A 64 -0.81 -6.34 -0.10
N PHE A 65 -1.07 -7.31 0.78
CA PHE A 65 -0.68 -8.70 0.56
C PHE A 65 -1.35 -9.30 -0.69
N ALA A 66 -2.63 -9.01 -0.91
CA ALA A 66 -3.34 -9.45 -2.12
C ALA A 66 -2.78 -8.80 -3.38
N VAL A 67 -2.47 -7.49 -3.34
CA VAL A 67 -1.82 -6.75 -4.44
C VAL A 67 -0.45 -7.36 -4.75
N GLY A 68 0.39 -7.55 -3.74
CA GLY A 68 1.73 -8.14 -3.89
C GLY A 68 1.67 -9.56 -4.47
N ALA A 69 0.73 -10.39 -4.02
CA ALA A 69 0.53 -11.74 -4.55
C ALA A 69 0.13 -11.73 -6.03
N GLN A 70 -0.73 -10.80 -6.44
CA GLN A 70 -1.14 -10.66 -7.84
C GLN A 70 0.00 -10.16 -8.72
N LEU A 71 0.80 -9.21 -8.25
CA LEU A 71 1.97 -8.72 -8.97
C LEU A 71 3.05 -9.80 -9.10
N ALA A 72 3.26 -10.62 -8.08
CA ALA A 72 4.27 -11.68 -8.08
C ALA A 72 3.88 -12.90 -8.94
N ASP A 73 2.67 -12.95 -9.50
CA ASP A 73 2.19 -14.04 -10.35
C ASP A 73 2.07 -13.61 -11.82
N PRO A 74 3.02 -13.96 -12.70
CA PRO A 74 2.94 -13.64 -14.12
C PRO A 74 1.73 -14.25 -14.83
N LYS A 75 1.14 -15.29 -14.24
CA LYS A 75 -0.03 -16.04 -14.78
C LYS A 75 -1.31 -15.72 -14.01
N TRP A 76 -1.37 -14.56 -13.37
CA TRP A 76 -2.59 -14.13 -12.69
C TRP A 76 -3.78 -14.09 -13.65
N GLY A 77 -4.91 -14.67 -13.22
CA GLY A 77 -6.12 -14.77 -14.05
C GLY A 77 -6.17 -15.99 -14.99
N VAL A 78 -5.06 -16.69 -15.21
CA VAL A 78 -5.03 -17.92 -16.05
C VAL A 78 -5.42 -19.16 -15.24
N LYS A 79 -5.05 -19.21 -13.95
CA LYS A 79 -5.36 -20.32 -13.04
C LYS A 79 -6.18 -19.83 -11.85
N PRO A 80 -7.11 -20.65 -11.32
CA PRO A 80 -7.81 -20.32 -10.08
C PRO A 80 -6.82 -20.07 -8.94
N ARG A 81 -7.05 -19.00 -8.17
CA ARG A 81 -6.28 -18.62 -6.99
C ARG A 81 -7.19 -18.56 -5.78
N LYS A 82 -6.58 -18.57 -4.57
CA LYS A 82 -7.33 -18.43 -3.33
C LYS A 82 -8.03 -17.07 -3.30
N GLU A 83 -9.28 -17.04 -2.92
CA GLU A 83 -10.12 -15.83 -2.88
C GLU A 83 -9.47 -14.69 -2.10
N LYS A 84 -8.84 -14.98 -0.96
CA LYS A 84 -8.13 -14.00 -0.12
C LYS A 84 -6.97 -13.27 -0.81
N THR A 85 -6.53 -13.72 -1.99
CA THR A 85 -5.49 -13.04 -2.79
C THR A 85 -6.09 -12.22 -3.92
N ARG A 86 -7.43 -12.13 -3.98
CA ARG A 86 -8.13 -11.38 -5.02
C ARG A 86 -8.61 -10.04 -4.49
N LEU A 87 -8.07 -8.97 -5.03
CA LEU A 87 -8.63 -7.64 -4.87
C LEU A 87 -9.89 -7.51 -5.73
N THR A 88 -10.94 -6.89 -5.22
CA THR A 88 -12.21 -6.65 -5.93
C THR A 88 -12.45 -5.16 -6.16
N GLU A 89 -13.27 -4.81 -7.15
CA GLU A 89 -13.67 -3.41 -7.40
C GLU A 89 -14.38 -2.79 -6.18
N GLY A 90 -15.13 -3.59 -5.43
CA GLY A 90 -15.76 -3.14 -4.19
C GLY A 90 -14.78 -2.57 -3.17
N ARG A 91 -13.52 -3.08 -3.15
CA ARG A 91 -12.49 -2.52 -2.25
C ARG A 91 -12.09 -1.09 -2.60
N VAL A 92 -12.12 -0.69 -3.87
CA VAL A 92 -11.88 0.71 -4.27
C VAL A 92 -13.00 1.61 -3.74
N ALA A 93 -14.26 1.20 -3.89
CA ALA A 93 -15.40 1.94 -3.35
C ALA A 93 -15.35 2.06 -1.82
N GLU A 94 -14.88 1.01 -1.12
CA GLU A 94 -14.68 1.06 0.33
C GLU A 94 -13.58 2.05 0.73
N LEU A 95 -12.46 2.18 -0.04
CA LEU A 95 -11.45 3.21 0.21
C LEU A 95 -12.04 4.62 0.03
N GLU A 96 -12.85 4.82 -1.01
CA GLU A 96 -13.53 6.11 -1.26
C GLU A 96 -14.48 6.47 -0.12
N ALA A 97 -15.28 5.52 0.36
CA ALA A 97 -16.16 5.73 1.52
C ALA A 97 -15.36 6.03 2.82
N LEU A 98 -14.17 5.42 2.99
CA LEU A 98 -13.28 5.74 4.11
C LEU A 98 -12.72 7.16 4.00
N ILE A 99 -12.36 7.61 2.80
CA ILE A 99 -11.90 8.98 2.55
C ILE A 99 -12.99 9.97 2.92
N ASP A 100 -14.21 9.81 2.36
CA ASP A 100 -15.33 10.71 2.59
C ASP A 100 -15.67 10.82 4.08
N ARG A 101 -15.66 9.68 4.79
CA ARG A 101 -15.92 9.64 6.22
C ARG A 101 -14.85 10.36 7.04
N ALA A 102 -13.59 10.16 6.70
CA ALA A 102 -12.48 10.81 7.39
C ALA A 102 -12.42 12.32 7.08
N GLU A 103 -12.72 12.74 5.84
CA GLU A 103 -12.79 14.15 5.47
C GLU A 103 -13.91 14.89 6.19
N ALA A 104 -15.03 14.23 6.50
CA ALA A 104 -16.11 14.83 7.28
C ALA A 104 -15.68 15.26 8.70
N GLU A 105 -14.66 14.64 9.25
CA GLU A 105 -14.07 15.04 10.55
C GLU A 105 -13.02 16.15 10.41
N LEU A 106 -12.55 16.47 9.21
CA LEU A 106 -11.41 17.37 8.98
C LEU A 106 -11.86 18.77 8.53
N PRO A 107 -11.11 19.81 8.85
CA PRO A 107 -11.32 21.10 8.23
C PRO A 107 -10.97 21.03 6.74
N ALA A 108 -11.70 21.82 5.91
CA ALA A 108 -11.43 21.91 4.49
C ALA A 108 -9.96 22.30 4.22
N LEU A 109 -9.29 21.58 3.35
CA LEU A 109 -7.93 21.88 2.95
C LEU A 109 -7.91 23.10 2.01
N LYS A 110 -7.36 24.22 2.47
CA LYS A 110 -7.31 25.48 1.70
C LYS A 110 -5.93 25.78 1.09
N ARG A 111 -4.90 25.05 1.51
CA ARG A 111 -3.51 25.21 1.07
C ARG A 111 -2.73 23.91 1.28
N PHE A 112 -1.56 23.80 0.69
CA PHE A 112 -0.67 22.67 0.98
C PHE A 112 -0.22 22.72 2.44
N ILE A 113 0.01 21.52 3.00
CA ILE A 113 0.53 21.33 4.35
C ILE A 113 1.85 20.58 4.29
N LEU A 114 2.70 20.80 5.26
CA LEU A 114 3.93 20.03 5.43
C LEU A 114 3.58 18.63 5.91
N PRO A 115 4.22 17.56 5.36
CA PRO A 115 4.04 16.20 5.85
C PRO A 115 4.65 16.08 7.26
N GLY A 116 3.79 15.87 8.27
CA GLY A 116 4.17 15.87 9.69
C GLY A 116 2.96 15.64 10.57
N GLY A 117 2.89 16.36 11.68
CA GLY A 117 1.84 16.25 12.70
C GLY A 117 2.23 15.27 13.80
N SER A 118 1.34 14.36 14.18
CA SER A 118 1.65 13.33 15.17
C SER A 118 2.62 12.28 14.62
N GLN A 119 3.16 11.43 15.50
CA GLN A 119 4.03 10.33 15.08
C GLN A 119 3.33 9.43 14.06
N VAL A 120 2.07 9.07 14.30
CA VAL A 120 1.27 8.26 13.36
C VAL A 120 1.03 9.02 12.07
N GLY A 121 0.67 10.31 12.13
CA GLY A 121 0.48 11.17 10.97
C GLY A 121 1.72 11.24 10.09
N ALA A 122 2.90 11.44 10.68
CA ALA A 122 4.17 11.49 9.96
C ALA A 122 4.49 10.15 9.26
N VAL A 123 4.27 9.01 9.94
CA VAL A 123 4.46 7.68 9.34
C VAL A 123 3.49 7.44 8.18
N LEU A 124 2.23 7.85 8.31
CA LEU A 124 1.23 7.73 7.23
C LEU A 124 1.58 8.62 6.03
N HIS A 125 2.11 9.82 6.25
CA HIS A 125 2.66 10.65 5.16
C HIS A 125 3.83 9.97 4.44
N LEU A 126 4.74 9.31 5.19
CA LEU A 126 5.82 8.52 4.60
C LEU A 126 5.25 7.34 3.81
N ALA A 127 4.32 6.57 4.38
CA ALA A 127 3.64 5.46 3.71
C ALA A 127 2.98 5.91 2.40
N ARG A 128 2.32 7.08 2.39
CA ARG A 128 1.76 7.71 1.18
C ARG A 128 2.81 7.92 0.09
N THR A 129 3.98 8.42 0.44
CA THR A 129 5.02 8.67 -0.57
C THR A 129 5.60 7.38 -1.15
N VAL A 130 5.74 6.34 -0.33
CA VAL A 130 6.16 5.01 -0.76
C VAL A 130 5.07 4.34 -1.60
N CYS A 131 3.79 4.45 -1.22
CA CYS A 131 2.63 4.00 -1.99
C CYS A 131 2.63 4.61 -3.42
N ARG A 132 2.87 5.92 -3.54
CA ARG A 132 3.02 6.60 -4.84
C ARG A 132 4.26 6.13 -5.62
N ARG A 133 5.31 5.70 -4.94
CA ARG A 133 6.45 5.04 -5.60
C ARG A 133 6.05 3.65 -6.13
N ALA A 134 5.30 2.86 -5.34
CA ALA A 134 4.76 1.58 -5.78
C ALA A 134 3.88 1.74 -7.03
N GLU A 135 2.98 2.72 -7.05
CA GLU A 135 2.17 3.05 -8.22
C GLU A 135 3.03 3.28 -9.48
N ARG A 136 4.04 4.14 -9.39
CA ARG A 136 4.96 4.40 -10.53
C ARG A 136 5.69 3.15 -10.98
N ARG A 137 6.12 2.26 -10.07
CA ARG A 137 6.76 0.99 -10.41
C ARG A 137 5.79 0.04 -11.11
N MET A 138 4.54 -0.01 -10.65
CA MET A 138 3.49 -0.80 -11.32
C MET A 138 3.17 -0.25 -12.71
N VAL A 139 3.07 1.06 -12.87
CA VAL A 139 2.89 1.69 -14.20
C VAL A 139 4.09 1.39 -15.10
N SER A 140 5.33 1.50 -14.60
CA SER A 140 6.51 1.13 -15.39
C SER A 140 6.50 -0.34 -15.81
N LEU A 141 6.01 -1.24 -14.96
CA LEU A 141 5.89 -2.67 -15.27
C LEU A 141 4.92 -2.94 -16.42
N THR A 142 3.88 -2.11 -16.63
CA THR A 142 2.92 -2.30 -17.75
C THR A 142 3.56 -2.23 -19.13
N ALA A 143 4.75 -1.64 -19.25
CA ALA A 143 5.50 -1.59 -20.51
C ALA A 143 6.02 -2.97 -20.95
N THR A 144 6.21 -3.91 -20.02
CA THR A 144 6.84 -5.22 -20.31
C THR A 144 6.01 -6.41 -19.83
N ALA A 145 4.99 -6.19 -19.01
CA ALA A 145 4.16 -7.25 -18.44
C ALA A 145 2.72 -6.78 -18.18
N ALA A 146 1.79 -7.72 -18.22
CA ALA A 146 0.40 -7.44 -17.85
C ALA A 146 0.29 -7.15 -16.35
N VAL A 147 -0.34 -6.02 -16.02
CA VAL A 147 -0.76 -5.63 -14.67
C VAL A 147 -2.24 -5.32 -14.73
N ALA A 148 -3.04 -5.91 -13.83
CA ALA A 148 -4.47 -5.65 -13.80
C ALA A 148 -4.74 -4.17 -13.49
N PRO A 149 -5.54 -3.44 -14.29
CA PRO A 149 -5.82 -2.01 -14.07
C PRO A 149 -6.35 -1.72 -12.66
N LEU A 150 -7.15 -2.64 -12.11
CA LEU A 150 -7.71 -2.54 -10.76
C LEU A 150 -6.62 -2.34 -9.69
N LEU A 151 -5.44 -2.98 -9.84
CA LEU A 151 -4.36 -2.83 -8.86
C LEU A 151 -3.80 -1.40 -8.86
N ILE A 152 -3.66 -0.81 -10.05
CA ILE A 152 -3.18 0.57 -10.20
C ILE A 152 -4.21 1.54 -9.61
N THR A 153 -5.50 1.34 -9.94
CA THR A 153 -6.60 2.15 -9.38
C THR A 153 -6.62 2.07 -7.86
N TYR A 154 -6.48 0.86 -7.31
CA TYR A 154 -6.46 0.66 -5.86
C TYR A 154 -5.29 1.40 -5.18
N ILE A 155 -4.07 1.24 -5.68
CA ILE A 155 -2.87 1.88 -5.11
C ILE A 155 -2.95 3.42 -5.24
N ASN A 156 -3.49 3.94 -6.34
CA ASN A 156 -3.75 5.36 -6.49
C ASN A 156 -4.71 5.86 -5.40
N ARG A 157 -5.88 5.21 -5.24
CA ARG A 157 -6.88 5.57 -4.22
C ARG A 157 -6.35 5.37 -2.80
N LEU A 158 -5.54 4.33 -2.55
CA LEU A 158 -4.88 4.14 -1.26
C LEU A 158 -3.97 5.33 -0.91
N SER A 159 -3.26 5.90 -1.89
CA SER A 159 -2.41 7.06 -1.63
C SER A 159 -3.22 8.28 -1.15
N ASP A 160 -4.43 8.47 -1.67
CA ASP A 160 -5.34 9.55 -1.23
C ASP A 160 -5.85 9.27 0.18
N LEU A 161 -6.27 8.03 0.45
CA LEU A 161 -6.70 7.62 1.79
C LEU A 161 -5.58 7.84 2.83
N LEU A 162 -4.35 7.46 2.53
CA LEU A 162 -3.22 7.64 3.45
C LEU A 162 -2.96 9.11 3.78
N PHE A 163 -3.18 10.02 2.83
CA PHE A 163 -3.11 11.47 3.08
C PHE A 163 -4.18 11.91 4.09
N VAL A 164 -5.42 11.49 3.87
CA VAL A 164 -6.55 11.87 4.73
C VAL A 164 -6.41 11.25 6.12
N LEU A 165 -6.01 9.97 6.20
CA LEU A 165 -5.75 9.30 7.49
C LEU A 165 -4.58 9.94 8.27
N ALA A 166 -3.55 10.44 7.59
CA ALA A 166 -2.45 11.15 8.25
C ALA A 166 -2.94 12.44 8.93
N ARG A 167 -3.81 13.19 8.26
CA ARG A 167 -4.45 14.39 8.80
C ARG A 167 -5.37 14.03 9.97
N LEU A 168 -6.20 13.01 9.80
CA LEU A 168 -7.14 12.55 10.82
C LEU A 168 -6.42 12.09 12.09
N ALA A 169 -5.38 11.27 11.95
CA ALA A 169 -4.56 10.81 13.08
C ALA A 169 -3.94 11.99 13.83
N SER A 170 -3.32 12.94 13.10
CA SER A 170 -2.71 14.12 13.70
C SER A 170 -3.73 14.98 14.44
N ARG A 171 -4.94 15.18 13.86
CA ARG A 171 -6.03 15.91 14.51
C ARG A 171 -6.51 15.23 15.79
N ARG A 172 -6.73 13.89 15.73
CA ARG A 172 -7.16 13.11 16.91
C ARG A 172 -6.10 13.11 18.02
N ASP A 173 -4.81 13.22 17.66
CA ASP A 173 -3.68 13.37 18.57
C ASP A 173 -3.47 14.84 19.04
N GLY A 174 -4.33 15.79 18.66
CA GLY A 174 -4.27 17.20 19.04
C GLY A 174 -3.14 18.01 18.35
N CYS A 175 -2.60 17.51 17.25
CA CYS A 175 -1.56 18.18 16.47
C CYS A 175 -2.17 19.08 15.40
N GLU A 176 -1.64 20.31 15.25
CA GLU A 176 -2.03 21.25 14.20
C GLU A 176 -1.30 20.95 12.88
N GLU A 177 -1.99 21.22 11.77
CA GLU A 177 -1.38 21.18 10.43
C GLU A 177 -0.49 22.41 10.22
N ILE A 178 0.72 22.20 9.71
CA ILE A 178 1.65 23.29 9.37
C ILE A 178 1.46 23.64 7.90
N PRO A 179 0.93 24.83 7.58
CA PRO A 179 0.80 25.28 6.19
C PRO A 179 2.17 25.47 5.53
N TRP A 180 2.20 25.17 4.21
CA TRP A 180 3.34 25.52 3.35
C TRP A 180 3.26 26.95 2.91
#